data_80bd4891dde3ab143e875151c07bf428
#
_entry.id   80bd4891dde3ab143e875151c07bf428
#
_cell.length_a   1.000
_cell.length_b   1.000
_cell.length_c   1.000
_cell.angle_alpha   90.00
_cell.angle_beta   90.00
_cell.angle_gamma   90.00
#
_symmetry.space_group_name_H-M   'P 1'
#
loop_
_entity.id
_entity.type
_entity.pdbx_description
1 polymer ?
#
loop_
_entity_poly.entity_id
_entity_poly.type
_entity_poly.pdbx_seq_one_letter_code
_entity_poly.pdbx_strand_id
1 'polypeptide(L)'
;LSPIKLDRPIFQPYPSELVFQNFIPLQTYSLPLLLLNNDKVAHAVKLEQDISEQFYVVGPENGSSKVAPGMTLSFTVFFTPQESKDYSHRLVCVTPRERFEIPIRAIGPRGILDFRDEIHLPPCLVKASTEKTHFVCNVGNCKAKFKLHTQSPFSVTPSSGTLSVGEGIQVTVVFHPMTVGDFQEDLLLHYGTGETHPHS
;
A
#
# COMPACT_ATOMS: atom_id res chain seq x y z
N LEU A 1 -41.56 -13.15 4.05
CA LEU A 1 -40.92 -12.54 2.88
C LEU A 1 -39.44 -12.34 3.21
N SER A 2 -38.59 -13.25 2.71
CA SER A 2 -37.13 -13.09 2.82
C SER A 2 -36.69 -11.87 2.03
N PRO A 3 -35.84 -11.00 2.58
CA PRO A 3 -35.34 -9.87 1.82
C PRO A 3 -34.60 -10.39 0.59
N ILE A 4 -34.93 -9.84 -0.56
CA ILE A 4 -34.21 -10.07 -1.82
C ILE A 4 -32.78 -9.63 -1.57
N LYS A 5 -31.85 -10.56 -1.53
CA LYS A 5 -30.40 -10.25 -1.54
C LYS A 5 -30.07 -9.68 -2.90
N LEU A 6 -30.04 -8.37 -2.96
CA LEU A 6 -29.52 -7.61 -4.07
C LEU A 6 -28.03 -7.98 -4.24
N ASP A 7 -27.72 -8.52 -5.40
CA ASP A 7 -26.38 -8.65 -5.99
C ASP A 7 -25.30 -9.35 -5.19
N ARG A 8 -25.44 -10.65 -4.98
CA ARG A 8 -24.25 -11.48 -4.86
C ARG A 8 -23.65 -11.65 -6.25
N PRO A 9 -22.37 -11.31 -6.43
CA PRO A 9 -21.69 -11.61 -7.68
C PRO A 9 -21.74 -13.14 -7.94
N ILE A 10 -21.88 -13.51 -9.19
CA ILE A 10 -21.90 -14.93 -9.62
C ILE A 10 -20.57 -15.60 -9.25
N PHE A 11 -19.46 -14.94 -9.56
CA PHE A 11 -18.13 -15.39 -9.19
C PHE A 11 -17.52 -14.55 -8.08
N GLN A 12 -16.90 -15.23 -7.12
CA GLN A 12 -16.13 -14.61 -6.07
C GLN A 12 -14.64 -14.93 -6.27
N PRO A 13 -13.79 -13.91 -6.43
CA PRO A 13 -12.36 -14.12 -6.54
C PRO A 13 -11.71 -14.43 -5.18
N TYR A 14 -10.74 -15.33 -5.20
CA TYR A 14 -9.87 -15.63 -4.07
C TYR A 14 -8.41 -15.62 -4.54
N PRO A 15 -7.61 -14.68 -4.09
CA PRO A 15 -7.96 -13.51 -3.28
C PRO A 15 -8.76 -12.47 -4.08
N SER A 16 -9.38 -11.53 -3.39
CA SER A 16 -10.13 -10.43 -4.02
C SER A 16 -9.21 -9.40 -4.70
N GLU A 17 -7.96 -9.35 -4.28
CA GLU A 17 -6.87 -8.52 -4.80
C GLU A 17 -5.58 -9.32 -4.78
N LEU A 18 -4.78 -9.19 -5.84
CA LEU A 18 -3.46 -9.80 -5.92
C LEU A 18 -2.39 -8.75 -5.60
N VAL A 19 -1.51 -9.07 -4.66
CA VAL A 19 -0.44 -8.17 -4.22
C VAL A 19 0.91 -8.88 -4.32
N PHE A 20 1.80 -8.33 -5.14
CA PHE A 20 3.20 -8.75 -5.24
C PHE A 20 4.08 -7.81 -4.44
N GLN A 21 4.94 -8.36 -3.60
CA GLN A 21 5.89 -7.61 -2.76
C GLN A 21 7.26 -8.26 -2.78
N ASN A 22 8.27 -7.50 -2.36
CA ASN A 22 9.64 -8.00 -2.22
C ASN A 22 10.20 -8.63 -3.50
N PHE A 23 9.89 -8.03 -4.63
CA PHE A 23 10.34 -8.51 -5.92
C PHE A 23 11.65 -7.85 -6.36
N ILE A 24 12.37 -8.57 -7.20
CA ILE A 24 13.61 -8.12 -7.84
C ILE A 24 13.34 -7.94 -9.33
N PRO A 25 13.82 -6.85 -9.96
CA PRO A 25 13.66 -6.64 -11.39
C PRO A 25 14.12 -7.83 -12.24
N LEU A 26 13.43 -8.08 -13.34
CA LEU A 26 13.70 -9.13 -14.32
C LEU A 26 13.49 -10.57 -13.84
N GLN A 27 12.98 -10.77 -12.62
CA GLN A 27 12.55 -12.09 -12.14
C GLN A 27 11.04 -12.24 -12.27
N THR A 28 10.59 -13.44 -12.52
CA THR A 28 9.15 -13.75 -12.65
C THR A 28 8.60 -14.33 -11.37
N TYR A 29 7.49 -13.76 -10.93
CA TYR A 29 6.73 -14.15 -9.74
C TYR A 29 5.34 -14.62 -10.14
N SER A 30 4.74 -15.49 -9.35
CA SER A 30 3.40 -15.98 -9.62
C SER A 30 2.55 -16.04 -8.37
N LEU A 31 1.25 -15.78 -8.55
CA LEU A 31 0.23 -15.94 -7.51
C LEU A 31 -0.96 -16.69 -8.08
N PRO A 32 -1.58 -17.57 -7.27
CA PRO A 32 -2.80 -18.24 -7.67
C PRO A 32 -4.01 -17.32 -7.56
N LEU A 33 -4.97 -17.52 -8.46
CA LEU A 33 -6.26 -16.86 -8.44
C LEU A 33 -7.33 -17.94 -8.64
N LEU A 34 -8.29 -17.99 -7.72
CA LEU A 34 -9.44 -18.87 -7.80
C LEU A 34 -10.70 -18.04 -8.02
N LEU A 35 -11.55 -18.47 -8.93
CA LEU A 35 -12.90 -17.94 -9.10
C LEU A 35 -13.92 -18.97 -8.64
N LEU A 36 -14.62 -18.68 -7.56
CA LEU A 36 -15.68 -19.54 -7.02
C LEU A 36 -17.01 -19.17 -7.61
N ASN A 37 -17.72 -20.15 -8.17
CA ASN A 37 -19.11 -19.97 -8.57
C ASN A 37 -20.03 -20.04 -7.34
N ASN A 38 -20.57 -18.90 -6.94
CA ASN A 38 -21.50 -18.75 -5.80
C ASN A 38 -22.97 -18.95 -6.18
N ASP A 39 -23.27 -19.11 -7.45
CA ASP A 39 -24.64 -19.30 -7.93
C ASP A 39 -25.07 -20.78 -7.83
N LYS A 40 -26.35 -21.01 -8.00
CA LYS A 40 -26.94 -22.35 -8.02
C LYS A 40 -26.91 -23.01 -9.40
N VAL A 41 -26.45 -22.29 -10.39
CA VAL A 41 -26.38 -22.71 -11.81
C VAL A 41 -24.93 -22.65 -12.27
N ALA A 42 -24.56 -23.55 -13.17
CA ALA A 42 -23.25 -23.53 -13.79
C ALA A 42 -23.10 -22.29 -14.70
N HIS A 43 -21.96 -21.62 -14.63
CA HIS A 43 -21.62 -20.45 -15.43
C HIS A 43 -20.25 -20.58 -16.06
N ALA A 44 -20.10 -20.02 -17.25
CA ALA A 44 -18.80 -19.84 -17.89
C ALA A 44 -18.28 -18.44 -17.54
N VAL A 45 -16.98 -18.33 -17.30
CA VAL A 45 -16.28 -17.07 -17.11
C VAL A 45 -15.09 -17.00 -18.05
N LYS A 46 -14.90 -15.84 -18.66
CA LYS A 46 -13.78 -15.55 -19.56
C LYS A 46 -12.97 -14.39 -18.98
N LEU A 47 -11.65 -14.53 -19.01
CA LEU A 47 -10.75 -13.41 -18.75
C LEU A 47 -10.50 -12.66 -20.05
N GLU A 48 -10.77 -11.35 -20.02
CA GLU A 48 -10.26 -10.44 -21.06
C GLU A 48 -8.80 -10.18 -20.76
N GLN A 49 -7.93 -10.57 -21.69
CA GLN A 49 -6.50 -10.30 -21.56
C GLN A 49 -6.21 -8.94 -22.21
N ASP A 50 -5.97 -7.95 -21.37
CA ASP A 50 -5.29 -6.75 -21.79
C ASP A 50 -3.79 -7.05 -21.98
N ILE A 51 -3.21 -6.46 -23.00
CA ILE A 51 -1.78 -6.57 -23.25
C ILE A 51 -1.04 -5.80 -22.17
N SER A 52 -0.37 -6.51 -21.30
CA SER A 52 0.55 -5.94 -20.29
C SER A 52 1.92 -6.56 -20.49
N GLU A 53 2.96 -5.72 -20.47
CA GLU A 53 4.34 -6.20 -20.55
C GLU A 53 4.79 -6.92 -19.28
N GLN A 54 4.18 -6.58 -18.13
CA GLN A 54 4.59 -7.08 -16.82
C GLN A 54 3.73 -8.21 -16.30
N PHE A 55 2.45 -8.26 -16.69
CA PHE A 55 1.49 -9.23 -16.17
C PHE A 55 0.92 -10.11 -17.27
N TYR A 56 0.85 -11.40 -17.03
CA TYR A 56 0.08 -12.32 -17.85
C TYR A 56 -0.57 -13.39 -16.99
N VAL A 57 -1.63 -13.99 -17.52
CA VAL A 57 -2.44 -14.97 -16.82
C VAL A 57 -2.48 -16.26 -17.60
N VAL A 58 -2.25 -17.36 -16.89
CA VAL A 58 -2.42 -18.71 -17.42
C VAL A 58 -3.59 -19.36 -16.74
N GLY A 59 -4.52 -19.85 -17.53
CA GLY A 59 -5.71 -20.54 -17.06
C GLY A 59 -5.81 -21.97 -17.59
N PRO A 60 -6.93 -22.65 -17.33
CA PRO A 60 -7.17 -23.99 -17.86
C PRO A 60 -7.14 -23.98 -19.40
N GLU A 61 -6.56 -25.02 -19.99
CA GLU A 61 -6.34 -25.14 -21.44
C GLU A 61 -7.61 -25.07 -22.29
N ASN A 62 -8.76 -25.31 -21.71
CA ASN A 62 -10.05 -25.26 -22.37
C ASN A 62 -10.81 -23.98 -21.98
N GLY A 63 -10.51 -22.91 -22.69
CA GLY A 63 -10.87 -21.52 -22.39
C GLY A 63 -12.34 -21.11 -22.24
N SER A 64 -13.27 -22.02 -21.97
CA SER A 64 -14.66 -21.69 -21.62
C SER A 64 -15.37 -22.83 -20.92
N SER A 65 -14.70 -23.44 -19.94
CA SER A 65 -15.34 -24.46 -19.12
C SER A 65 -16.40 -23.84 -18.23
N LYS A 66 -17.61 -24.35 -18.30
CA LYS A 66 -18.64 -24.02 -17.31
C LYS A 66 -18.20 -24.52 -15.93
N VAL A 67 -18.28 -23.64 -14.97
CA VAL A 67 -17.98 -23.92 -13.58
C VAL A 67 -19.28 -24.29 -12.88
N ALA A 68 -19.33 -25.50 -12.33
CA ALA A 68 -20.50 -25.97 -11.58
C ALA A 68 -20.70 -25.15 -10.27
N PRO A 69 -21.92 -25.13 -9.73
CA PRO A 69 -22.18 -24.46 -8.45
C PRO A 69 -21.24 -24.94 -7.34
N GLY A 70 -20.67 -23.99 -6.60
CA GLY A 70 -19.74 -24.28 -5.50
C GLY A 70 -18.34 -24.72 -5.92
N MET A 71 -18.07 -24.82 -7.21
CA MET A 71 -16.76 -25.19 -7.75
C MET A 71 -15.92 -23.95 -8.09
N THR A 72 -14.62 -24.14 -8.21
CA THR A 72 -13.66 -23.09 -8.53
C THR A 72 -13.01 -23.30 -9.88
N LEU A 73 -12.63 -22.18 -10.50
CA LEU A 73 -11.77 -22.16 -11.68
C LEU A 73 -10.42 -21.54 -11.26
N SER A 74 -9.33 -22.21 -11.57
CA SER A 74 -7.98 -21.81 -11.15
C SER A 74 -7.23 -21.13 -12.27
N PHE A 75 -6.63 -19.99 -11.93
CA PHE A 75 -5.69 -19.24 -12.78
C PHE A 75 -4.38 -19.04 -12.04
N THR A 76 -3.31 -18.82 -12.79
CA THR A 76 -2.03 -18.37 -12.26
C THR A 76 -1.69 -17.04 -12.90
N VAL A 77 -1.46 -16.04 -12.07
CA VAL A 77 -1.08 -14.69 -12.50
C VAL A 77 0.44 -14.55 -12.35
N PHE A 78 1.11 -14.21 -13.45
CA PHE A 78 2.55 -14.01 -13.50
C PHE A 78 2.89 -12.54 -13.58
N PHE A 79 3.91 -12.15 -12.85
CA PHE A 79 4.43 -10.81 -12.81
C PHE A 79 5.95 -10.81 -13.04
N THR A 80 6.39 -10.04 -14.03
CA THR A 80 7.81 -9.85 -14.32
C THR A 80 8.10 -8.35 -14.33
N PRO A 81 8.63 -7.78 -13.23
CA PRO A 81 8.96 -6.37 -13.15
C PRO A 81 10.20 -6.04 -13.99
N GLN A 82 10.20 -4.89 -14.63
CA GLN A 82 11.38 -4.35 -15.31
C GLN A 82 12.23 -3.49 -14.37
N GLU A 83 11.59 -2.83 -13.42
CA GLU A 83 12.19 -1.89 -12.47
C GLU A 83 11.69 -2.14 -11.05
N SER A 84 12.43 -1.62 -10.07
CA SER A 84 12.03 -1.62 -8.66
C SER A 84 11.07 -0.47 -8.38
N LYS A 85 9.85 -0.55 -8.89
CA LYS A 85 8.81 0.47 -8.71
C LYS A 85 7.44 -0.19 -8.50
N ASP A 86 6.44 0.62 -8.18
CA ASP A 86 5.06 0.17 -8.08
C ASP A 86 4.48 -0.09 -9.48
N TYR A 87 3.70 -1.15 -9.59
CA TYR A 87 2.89 -1.48 -10.76
C TYR A 87 1.45 -1.72 -10.34
N SER A 88 0.53 -1.40 -11.22
CA SER A 88 -0.88 -1.74 -11.04
C SER A 88 -1.48 -2.23 -12.35
N HIS A 89 -2.40 -3.17 -12.26
CA HIS A 89 -3.13 -3.73 -13.38
C HIS A 89 -4.49 -4.22 -12.92
N ARG A 90 -5.37 -4.51 -13.85
CA ARG A 90 -6.69 -5.07 -13.58
C ARG A 90 -6.96 -6.25 -14.48
N LEU A 91 -7.40 -7.34 -13.90
CA LEU A 91 -7.96 -8.46 -14.65
C LEU A 91 -9.45 -8.23 -14.82
N VAL A 92 -9.92 -8.30 -16.05
CA VAL A 92 -11.35 -8.17 -16.36
C VAL A 92 -11.93 -9.56 -16.58
N CYS A 93 -12.92 -9.92 -15.80
CA CYS A 93 -13.64 -11.17 -15.89
C CYS A 93 -15.04 -10.91 -16.43
N VAL A 94 -15.44 -11.67 -17.43
CA VAL A 94 -16.72 -11.51 -18.11
C VAL A 94 -17.51 -12.81 -18.09
N THR A 95 -18.76 -12.71 -17.65
CA THR A 95 -19.78 -13.75 -17.80
C THR A 95 -20.90 -13.19 -18.68
N PRO A 96 -21.85 -14.02 -19.15
CA PRO A 96 -23.00 -13.51 -19.90
C PRO A 96 -23.86 -12.48 -19.17
N ARG A 97 -23.74 -12.40 -17.83
CA ARG A 97 -24.59 -11.56 -16.97
C ARG A 97 -23.84 -10.44 -16.25
N GLU A 98 -22.54 -10.59 -16.05
CA GLU A 98 -21.76 -9.62 -15.27
C GLU A 98 -20.35 -9.45 -15.82
N ARG A 99 -19.79 -8.32 -15.52
CA ARG A 99 -18.38 -7.97 -15.74
C ARG A 99 -17.83 -7.48 -14.42
N PHE A 100 -16.70 -8.01 -13.99
CA PHE A 100 -16.04 -7.57 -12.78
C PHE A 100 -14.53 -7.53 -12.95
N GLU A 101 -13.88 -6.73 -12.12
CA GLU A 101 -12.45 -6.51 -12.16
C GLU A 101 -11.77 -7.06 -10.92
N ILE A 102 -10.58 -7.61 -11.09
CA ILE A 102 -9.72 -8.06 -9.99
C ILE A 102 -8.47 -7.20 -10.05
N PRO A 103 -8.23 -6.33 -9.04
CA PRO A 103 -7.05 -5.49 -9.02
C PRO A 103 -5.79 -6.32 -8.74
N ILE A 104 -4.72 -5.98 -9.44
CA ILE A 104 -3.37 -6.48 -9.20
C ILE A 104 -2.50 -5.29 -8.84
N ARG A 105 -1.78 -5.42 -7.74
CA ARG A 105 -0.80 -4.42 -7.30
C ARG A 105 0.55 -5.07 -7.08
N ALA A 106 1.59 -4.39 -7.53
CA ALA A 106 2.96 -4.71 -7.17
C ALA A 106 3.54 -3.53 -6.41
N ILE A 107 3.98 -3.78 -5.19
CA ILE A 107 4.48 -2.76 -4.29
C ILE A 107 6.00 -2.81 -4.30
N GLY A 108 6.62 -1.78 -4.87
CA GLY A 108 8.07 -1.62 -4.92
C GLY A 108 8.67 -1.37 -3.54
N PRO A 109 10.00 -1.48 -3.41
CA PRO A 109 10.69 -1.21 -2.16
C PRO A 109 10.43 0.23 -1.71
N ARG A 110 10.21 0.43 -0.41
CA ARG A 110 10.01 1.74 0.18
C ARG A 110 10.49 1.81 1.63
N GLY A 111 11.02 2.97 2.00
CA GLY A 111 11.21 3.31 3.39
C GLY A 111 9.88 3.69 4.03
N ILE A 112 9.65 3.23 5.23
CA ILE A 112 8.47 3.56 6.02
C ILE A 112 8.95 3.99 7.40
N LEU A 113 8.61 5.22 7.80
CA LEU A 113 8.97 5.72 9.11
C LEU A 113 7.82 5.55 10.08
N ASP A 114 8.09 4.84 11.16
CA ASP A 114 7.21 4.75 12.30
C ASP A 114 7.45 5.95 13.20
N PHE A 115 6.46 6.84 13.27
CA PHE A 115 6.47 8.06 14.06
C PHE A 115 5.09 8.34 14.65
N ARG A 116 5.05 8.96 15.82
CA ARG A 116 3.79 9.24 16.51
C ARG A 116 2.96 10.29 15.80
N ASP A 117 1.65 10.10 15.80
CA ASP A 117 0.69 11.03 15.19
C ASP A 117 0.53 12.32 16.00
N GLU A 118 0.80 12.29 17.29
CA GLU A 118 0.59 13.42 18.19
C GLU A 118 1.67 13.49 19.26
N ILE A 119 2.16 14.71 19.51
CA ILE A 119 3.20 15.01 20.51
C ILE A 119 2.70 16.11 21.44
N HIS A 120 2.65 15.81 22.72
CA HIS A 120 2.31 16.77 23.77
C HIS A 120 3.55 17.19 24.54
N LEU A 121 3.82 18.48 24.56
CA LEU A 121 4.92 19.08 25.32
C LEU A 121 4.42 19.65 26.65
N PRO A 122 5.21 19.55 27.71
CA PRO A 122 4.83 20.13 28.99
C PRO A 122 4.72 21.66 28.90
N PRO A 123 3.85 22.28 29.73
CA PRO A 123 3.82 23.73 29.87
C PRO A 123 5.18 24.26 30.32
N CYS A 124 5.54 25.47 29.83
CA CYS A 124 6.73 26.15 30.31
C CYS A 124 6.51 27.65 30.42
N LEU A 125 7.38 28.29 31.16
CA LEU A 125 7.38 29.75 31.34
C LEU A 125 7.79 30.43 30.00
N VAL A 126 7.26 31.62 29.78
CA VAL A 126 7.66 32.49 28.68
C VAL A 126 9.18 32.69 28.68
N LYS A 127 9.81 32.62 27.53
CA LYS A 127 11.27 32.67 27.31
C LYS A 127 12.08 31.50 27.88
N ALA A 128 11.43 30.53 28.55
CA ALA A 128 12.01 29.24 28.85
C ALA A 128 11.74 28.25 27.72
N SER A 129 12.23 27.04 27.84
CA SER A 129 11.95 25.98 26.87
C SER A 129 11.67 24.65 27.57
N THR A 130 10.85 23.82 26.94
CA THR A 130 10.68 22.41 27.27
C THR A 130 10.93 21.58 26.02
N GLU A 131 11.34 20.34 26.23
CA GLU A 131 11.62 19.43 25.12
C GLU A 131 11.05 18.05 25.39
N LYS A 132 10.84 17.31 24.31
CA LYS A 132 10.44 15.91 24.35
C LYS A 132 11.11 15.15 23.22
N THR A 133 11.64 13.98 23.55
CA THR A 133 12.35 13.13 22.61
C THR A 133 11.50 11.95 22.22
N HIS A 134 11.43 11.66 20.92
CA HIS A 134 10.72 10.54 20.36
C HIS A 134 11.64 9.71 19.47
N PHE A 135 11.42 8.41 19.48
CA PHE A 135 12.13 7.48 18.63
C PHE A 135 11.42 7.34 17.31
N VAL A 136 12.18 7.46 16.20
CA VAL A 136 11.72 7.27 14.83
C VAL A 136 12.50 6.12 14.22
N CYS A 137 11.81 5.12 13.68
CA CYS A 137 12.43 3.92 13.12
C CYS A 137 11.97 3.70 11.68
N ASN A 138 12.89 3.27 10.83
CA ASN A 138 12.56 2.80 9.48
C ASN A 138 12.11 1.34 9.56
N VAL A 139 10.80 1.12 9.44
CA VAL A 139 10.16 -0.20 9.42
C VAL A 139 9.88 -0.70 8.00
N GLY A 140 10.32 0.04 7.00
CA GLY A 140 10.21 -0.34 5.59
C GLY A 140 11.29 -1.34 5.16
N ASN A 141 11.34 -1.61 3.88
CA ASN A 141 12.25 -2.58 3.27
C ASN A 141 13.35 -1.95 2.41
N CYS A 142 13.49 -0.65 2.42
CA CYS A 142 14.63 0.05 1.87
C CYS A 142 14.95 1.30 2.67
N LYS A 143 16.10 1.92 2.34
CA LYS A 143 16.59 3.15 2.98
C LYS A 143 15.57 4.29 2.82
N ALA A 144 15.34 5.03 3.89
CA ALA A 144 14.45 6.19 3.92
C ALA A 144 15.24 7.48 4.14
N LYS A 145 15.05 8.46 3.27
CA LYS A 145 15.41 9.86 3.49
C LYS A 145 14.23 10.61 4.08
N PHE A 146 14.47 11.43 5.10
CA PHE A 146 13.40 12.20 5.71
C PHE A 146 13.77 13.65 5.93
N LYS A 147 12.73 14.50 5.98
CA LYS A 147 12.78 15.88 6.43
C LYS A 147 11.61 16.13 7.38
N LEU A 148 11.93 16.79 8.50
CA LEU A 148 10.97 17.25 9.48
C LEU A 148 10.90 18.77 9.46
N HIS A 149 9.70 19.31 9.45
CA HIS A 149 9.45 20.75 9.47
C HIS A 149 8.33 21.10 10.45
N THR A 150 8.56 22.12 11.24
CA THR A 150 7.54 22.73 12.09
C THR A 150 7.78 24.23 12.16
N GLN A 151 6.89 24.96 12.83
CA GLN A 151 6.96 26.41 12.95
C GLN A 151 7.13 26.86 14.40
N SER A 152 7.71 28.05 14.57
CA SER A 152 7.76 28.71 15.88
C SER A 152 6.39 28.74 16.57
N PRO A 153 6.31 28.50 17.87
CA PRO A 153 7.40 28.43 18.86
C PRO A 153 8.05 27.04 19.00
N PHE A 154 7.77 26.14 18.07
CA PHE A 154 8.34 24.79 18.08
C PHE A 154 9.55 24.69 17.14
N SER A 155 10.46 23.80 17.49
CA SER A 155 11.57 23.39 16.64
C SER A 155 11.83 21.90 16.80
N VAL A 156 12.52 21.31 15.80
CA VAL A 156 12.81 19.88 15.77
C VAL A 156 14.25 19.61 15.38
N THR A 157 14.89 18.65 16.06
CA THR A 157 16.28 18.26 15.80
C THR A 157 16.42 16.72 15.94
N PRO A 158 17.05 16.03 14.97
CA PRO A 158 17.48 16.53 13.68
C PRO A 158 16.31 16.85 12.74
N SER A 159 16.46 17.80 11.85
CA SER A 159 15.42 18.18 10.88
C SER A 159 15.48 17.38 9.58
N SER A 160 16.52 16.59 9.38
CA SER A 160 16.68 15.72 8.22
C SER A 160 17.65 14.59 8.50
N GLY A 161 17.59 13.56 7.70
CA GLY A 161 18.50 12.43 7.80
C GLY A 161 18.14 11.29 6.86
N THR A 162 18.91 10.23 6.97
CA THR A 162 18.72 8.98 6.22
C THR A 162 18.79 7.82 7.19
N LEU A 163 17.80 6.94 7.14
CA LEU A 163 17.73 5.74 7.97
C LEU A 163 17.80 4.48 7.10
N SER A 164 18.73 3.60 7.41
CA SER A 164 18.77 2.25 6.84
C SER A 164 17.61 1.42 7.36
N VAL A 165 17.34 0.27 6.73
CA VAL A 165 16.28 -0.65 7.16
C VAL A 165 16.52 -1.08 8.61
N GLY A 166 15.52 -0.91 9.47
CA GLY A 166 15.59 -1.24 10.90
C GLY A 166 16.33 -0.21 11.76
N GLU A 167 16.95 0.81 11.16
CA GLU A 167 17.63 1.87 11.90
C GLU A 167 16.63 2.86 12.48
N GLY A 168 16.92 3.32 13.68
CA GLY A 168 16.14 4.34 14.37
C GLY A 168 17.01 5.45 14.91
N ILE A 169 16.40 6.62 15.08
CA ILE A 169 17.03 7.79 15.70
C ILE A 169 16.07 8.43 16.70
N GLN A 170 16.65 9.19 17.62
CA GLN A 170 15.87 10.06 18.51
C GLN A 170 15.71 11.44 17.89
N VAL A 171 14.47 11.90 17.85
CA VAL A 171 14.09 13.23 17.40
C VAL A 171 13.62 14.02 18.60
N THR A 172 14.19 15.20 18.79
CA THR A 172 13.84 16.11 19.91
C THR A 172 12.99 17.25 19.39
N VAL A 173 11.80 17.42 19.96
CA VAL A 173 10.93 18.57 19.71
C VAL A 173 11.06 19.54 20.88
N VAL A 174 11.36 20.79 20.58
CA VAL A 174 11.54 21.86 21.56
C VAL A 174 10.41 22.87 21.43
N PHE A 175 9.83 23.24 22.56
CA PHE A 175 8.85 24.32 22.69
C PHE A 175 9.47 25.49 23.42
N HIS A 176 9.54 26.64 22.74
CA HIS A 176 10.12 27.87 23.27
C HIS A 176 9.17 29.06 23.07
N PRO A 177 8.16 29.25 23.95
CA PRO A 177 7.19 30.32 23.80
C PRO A 177 7.77 31.68 24.16
N MET A 178 7.47 32.68 23.34
CA MET A 178 7.83 34.08 23.57
C MET A 178 6.70 34.89 24.18
N THR A 179 5.48 34.38 24.15
CA THR A 179 4.27 35.01 24.68
C THR A 179 3.43 33.98 25.46
N VAL A 180 2.56 34.48 26.34
CA VAL A 180 1.60 33.63 27.07
C VAL A 180 0.48 33.19 26.10
N GLY A 181 0.12 31.92 26.17
CA GLY A 181 -0.99 31.35 25.39
C GLY A 181 -0.90 29.84 25.25
N ASP A 182 -1.88 29.30 24.55
CA ASP A 182 -1.89 27.90 24.12
C ASP A 182 -1.41 27.84 22.68
N PHE A 183 -0.51 26.91 22.41
CA PHE A 183 0.13 26.76 21.09
C PHE A 183 -0.09 25.36 20.54
N GLN A 184 -0.40 25.28 19.26
CA GLN A 184 -0.52 24.07 18.51
C GLN A 184 -0.01 24.31 17.09
N GLU A 185 0.90 23.46 16.62
CA GLU A 185 1.45 23.52 15.26
C GLU A 185 1.58 22.11 14.71
N ASP A 186 1.60 22.04 13.39
CA ASP A 186 1.85 20.78 12.70
C ASP A 186 3.35 20.51 12.62
N LEU A 187 3.70 19.25 12.83
CA LEU A 187 5.01 18.70 12.53
C LEU A 187 4.90 17.90 11.22
N LEU A 188 5.45 18.44 10.15
CA LEU A 188 5.40 17.82 8.83
C LEU A 188 6.57 16.86 8.64
N LEU A 189 6.26 15.63 8.33
CA LEU A 189 7.23 14.60 8.00
C LEU A 189 7.14 14.28 6.51
N HIS A 190 8.20 14.58 5.77
CA HIS A 190 8.38 14.18 4.39
C HIS A 190 9.43 13.09 4.33
N TYR A 191 9.12 11.97 3.72
CA TYR A 191 10.08 10.90 3.51
C TYR A 191 9.87 10.20 2.18
N GLY A 192 10.95 9.60 1.66
CA GLY A 192 10.95 8.86 0.41
C GLY A 192 12.04 7.82 0.38
N THR A 193 12.05 7.03 -0.68
CA THR A 193 13.17 6.14 -1.01
C THR A 193 14.37 6.99 -1.38
N GLY A 194 15.57 6.58 -0.97
CA GLY A 194 16.80 7.34 -1.16
C GLY A 194 17.24 7.59 -2.61
N GLU A 195 16.41 7.25 -3.59
CA GLU A 195 16.60 7.58 -5.00
C GLU A 195 15.79 8.83 -5.34
N THR A 196 16.49 9.81 -5.88
CA THR A 196 15.97 11.12 -6.24
C THR A 196 14.99 11.03 -7.41
N HIS A 197 13.69 10.98 -7.10
CA HIS A 197 12.70 11.52 -8.00
C HIS A 197 11.90 12.57 -7.24
N PRO A 198 11.91 13.83 -7.71
CA PRO A 198 11.09 14.87 -7.12
C PRO A 198 9.62 14.54 -7.40
N HIS A 199 8.88 14.26 -6.35
CA HIS A 199 7.42 14.31 -6.46
C HIS A 199 7.01 15.78 -6.37
N SER A 200 6.65 16.32 -7.53
CA SER A 200 5.89 17.57 -7.66
C SER A 200 4.45 17.36 -7.21
#